data_b3a2598d020d995460f97aaa96f04960
#
_entry.id   b3a2598d020d995460f97aaa96f04960
#
_cell.length_a   1.000
_cell.length_b   1.000
_cell.length_c   1.000
_cell.angle_alpha   90.00
_cell.angle_beta   90.00
_cell.angle_gamma   90.00
#
_symmetry.space_group_name_H-M   'P 1'
#
loop_
_entity.id
_entity.type
_entity.pdbx_description
1 polymer ?
#
loop_
_entity_poly.entity_id
_entity_poly.type
_entity_poly.pdbx_seq_one_letter_code
_entity_poly.pdbx_strand_id
1 'polypeptide(L)'
;MKTVFLFLLIIISAVGHSQTNVFLIGRTLGEKVIANGDTLRVFGFAPNLGTHPPIPGPLIEANQGDSVHIDFWNVSQLHRHTIHLHGLDVNQANDGVPMLSFDVDHMDHGWYHFKAPHAGTYLYHCHVGSTLHLQAGMYGPIIIRPSDGSNTTWDGG
;
A
#
# COMPACT_ATOMS: atom_id res chain seq x y z
N MET A 1 -18.39 40.98 -47.76
CA MET A 1 -17.93 40.70 -46.37
C MET A 1 -17.95 39.18 -46.15
N LYS A 2 -16.80 38.54 -46.03
CA LYS A 2 -16.70 37.09 -45.74
C LYS A 2 -16.50 36.94 -44.24
N THR A 3 -17.51 36.38 -43.57
CA THR A 3 -17.44 36.13 -42.11
C THR A 3 -16.64 34.86 -41.88
N VAL A 4 -15.47 35.00 -41.26
CA VAL A 4 -14.62 33.85 -40.86
C VAL A 4 -15.10 33.41 -39.46
N PHE A 5 -15.65 32.18 -39.36
CA PHE A 5 -15.94 31.54 -38.08
C PHE A 5 -14.65 30.89 -37.56
N LEU A 6 -14.13 31.47 -36.47
CA LEU A 6 -13.00 30.87 -35.74
C LEU A 6 -13.55 29.80 -34.78
N PHE A 7 -13.34 28.52 -35.09
CA PHE A 7 -13.63 27.43 -34.16
C PHE A 7 -12.51 27.37 -33.13
N LEU A 8 -12.82 27.74 -31.89
CA LEU A 8 -11.91 27.54 -30.74
C LEU A 8 -11.99 26.10 -30.31
N LEU A 9 -10.95 25.30 -30.62
CA LEU A 9 -10.83 23.91 -30.17
C LEU A 9 -10.36 23.93 -28.70
N ILE A 10 -11.26 23.72 -27.75
CA ILE A 10 -10.92 23.57 -26.34
C ILE A 10 -10.43 22.12 -26.15
N ILE A 11 -9.12 21.95 -26.04
CA ILE A 11 -8.53 20.67 -25.64
C ILE A 11 -8.69 20.54 -24.12
N ILE A 12 -9.70 19.80 -23.69
CA ILE A 12 -9.84 19.39 -22.28
C ILE A 12 -8.89 18.21 -22.10
N SER A 13 -7.73 18.46 -21.48
CA SER A 13 -6.86 17.39 -21.00
C SER A 13 -7.57 16.70 -19.82
N ALA A 14 -8.21 15.57 -20.07
CA ALA A 14 -8.69 14.71 -19.00
C ALA A 14 -7.47 14.16 -18.26
N VAL A 15 -7.30 14.49 -16.99
CA VAL A 15 -6.38 13.80 -16.10
C VAL A 15 -6.94 12.39 -15.92
N GLY A 16 -6.39 11.44 -16.64
CA GLY A 16 -6.75 10.04 -16.51
C GLY A 16 -6.21 9.52 -15.17
N HIS A 17 -7.10 9.15 -14.24
CA HIS A 17 -6.71 8.39 -13.07
C HIS A 17 -6.53 6.93 -13.46
N SER A 18 -5.44 6.31 -13.02
CA SER A 18 -5.14 4.90 -13.28
C SER A 18 -5.60 4.02 -12.12
N GLN A 19 -5.55 2.71 -12.34
CA GLN A 19 -5.76 1.72 -11.30
C GLN A 19 -4.43 1.07 -10.97
N THR A 20 -4.07 1.09 -9.69
CA THR A 20 -2.91 0.37 -9.14
C THR A 20 -3.39 -0.91 -8.47
N ASN A 21 -2.92 -2.07 -8.93
CA ASN A 21 -3.23 -3.35 -8.34
C ASN A 21 -1.99 -3.89 -7.61
N VAL A 22 -2.17 -4.28 -6.37
CA VAL A 22 -1.13 -4.78 -5.47
C VAL A 22 -1.54 -6.16 -4.96
N PHE A 23 -0.62 -7.11 -4.98
CA PHE A 23 -0.80 -8.41 -4.35
C PHE A 23 0.22 -8.59 -3.23
N LEU A 24 -0.25 -8.90 -2.03
CA LEU A 24 0.58 -9.12 -0.85
C LEU A 24 0.20 -10.42 -0.16
N ILE A 25 1.21 -11.14 0.32
CA ILE A 25 1.03 -12.38 1.08
C ILE A 25 1.55 -12.16 2.50
N GLY A 26 0.70 -12.37 3.51
CA GLY A 26 1.09 -12.34 4.93
C GLY A 26 1.73 -13.66 5.35
N ARG A 27 2.93 -13.61 5.91
CA ARG A 27 3.71 -14.78 6.35
C ARG A 27 4.35 -14.58 7.70
N THR A 28 4.31 -15.61 8.56
CA THR A 28 4.99 -15.64 9.86
C THR A 28 6.21 -16.59 9.88
N LEU A 29 6.52 -17.18 8.73
CA LEU A 29 7.67 -18.06 8.52
C LEU A 29 8.60 -17.43 7.47
N GLY A 30 9.25 -16.33 7.85
CA GLY A 30 10.29 -15.69 7.08
C GLY A 30 11.63 -15.75 7.80
N GLU A 31 12.70 -15.54 7.04
CA GLU A 31 14.07 -15.48 7.56
C GLU A 31 14.79 -14.24 7.03
N LYS A 32 15.58 -13.61 7.88
CA LYS A 32 16.45 -12.49 7.54
C LYS A 32 17.84 -12.70 8.12
N VAL A 33 18.83 -12.76 7.27
CA VAL A 33 20.23 -12.74 7.70
C VAL A 33 20.63 -11.30 8.00
N ILE A 34 21.17 -11.06 9.20
CA ILE A 34 21.67 -9.75 9.63
C ILE A 34 23.19 -9.63 9.47
N ALA A 35 23.74 -8.43 9.67
CA ALA A 35 25.11 -8.10 9.33
C ALA A 35 26.20 -8.97 10.00
N ASN A 36 25.93 -9.53 11.18
CA ASN A 36 26.84 -10.45 11.88
C ASN A 36 26.72 -11.90 11.42
N GLY A 37 25.84 -12.21 10.44
CA GLY A 37 25.61 -13.55 9.90
C GLY A 37 24.51 -14.34 10.60
N ASP A 38 23.93 -13.84 11.70
CA ASP A 38 22.82 -14.52 12.37
C ASP A 38 21.56 -14.49 11.52
N THR A 39 20.76 -15.54 11.60
CA THR A 39 19.47 -15.64 10.94
C THR A 39 18.35 -15.39 11.95
N LEU A 40 17.56 -14.35 11.69
CA LEU A 40 16.38 -14.02 12.50
C LEU A 40 15.13 -14.55 11.82
N ARG A 41 14.23 -15.12 12.63
CA ARG A 41 12.85 -15.39 12.19
C ARG A 41 12.11 -14.06 12.10
N VAL A 42 11.45 -13.86 10.97
CA VAL A 42 10.70 -12.62 10.70
C VAL A 42 9.28 -12.93 10.24
N PHE A 43 8.38 -12.02 10.51
CA PHE A 43 7.07 -11.95 9.90
C PHE A 43 7.12 -10.89 8.82
N GLY A 44 6.24 -10.95 7.82
CA GLY A 44 6.25 -9.89 6.81
C GLY A 44 5.25 -10.11 5.70
N PHE A 45 5.25 -9.14 4.80
CA PHE A 45 4.47 -9.15 3.57
C PHE A 45 5.39 -9.55 2.41
N ALA A 46 5.03 -10.60 1.68
CA ALA A 46 5.79 -11.08 0.52
C ALA A 46 5.05 -10.81 -0.78
N PRO A 47 5.74 -10.56 -1.90
CA PRO A 47 5.09 -10.38 -3.20
C PRO A 47 4.64 -11.69 -3.86
N ASN A 48 5.14 -12.83 -3.38
CA ASN A 48 4.81 -14.17 -3.87
C ASN A 48 5.16 -15.26 -2.84
N LEU A 49 4.76 -16.51 -3.10
CA LEU A 49 5.03 -17.64 -2.21
C LEU A 49 6.48 -18.12 -2.24
N GLY A 50 7.21 -17.84 -3.31
CA GLY A 50 8.56 -18.37 -3.55
C GLY A 50 9.68 -17.64 -2.82
N THR A 51 9.37 -16.51 -2.17
CA THR A 51 10.37 -15.67 -1.49
C THR A 51 10.07 -15.52 -0.01
N HIS A 52 11.12 -15.40 0.81
CA HIS A 52 10.95 -14.90 2.17
C HIS A 52 10.43 -13.45 2.12
N PRO A 53 9.60 -13.04 3.10
CA PRO A 53 9.11 -11.66 3.13
C PRO A 53 10.30 -10.70 3.29
N PRO A 54 10.43 -9.70 2.41
CA PRO A 54 11.41 -8.64 2.60
C PRO A 54 11.04 -7.78 3.80
N ILE A 55 12.04 -7.16 4.43
CA ILE A 55 11.85 -6.15 5.47
C ILE A 55 12.64 -4.89 5.07
N PRO A 56 11.98 -3.76 4.86
CA PRO A 56 10.51 -3.57 4.81
C PRO A 56 9.83 -4.42 3.74
N GLY A 57 8.51 -4.59 3.87
CA GLY A 57 7.66 -5.22 2.86
C GLY A 57 7.67 -4.48 1.52
N PRO A 58 7.04 -5.03 0.47
CA PRO A 58 7.02 -4.44 -0.86
C PRO A 58 6.54 -2.99 -0.86
N LEU A 59 7.19 -2.13 -1.67
CA LEU A 59 6.73 -0.77 -1.90
C LEU A 59 5.39 -0.78 -2.64
N ILE A 60 4.41 -0.05 -2.11
CA ILE A 60 3.19 0.32 -2.82
C ILE A 60 3.38 1.73 -3.37
N GLU A 61 3.20 1.90 -4.67
CA GLU A 61 3.37 3.20 -5.33
C GLU A 61 2.15 3.50 -6.22
N ALA A 62 1.58 4.70 -6.08
CA ALA A 62 0.45 5.17 -6.86
C ALA A 62 0.55 6.68 -7.08
N ASN A 63 -0.22 7.23 -8.01
CA ASN A 63 -0.36 8.68 -8.16
C ASN A 63 -1.58 9.16 -7.38
N GLN A 64 -1.52 10.42 -6.95
CA GLN A 64 -2.66 11.08 -6.32
C GLN A 64 -3.88 11.02 -7.24
N GLY A 65 -5.00 10.53 -6.70
CA GLY A 65 -6.23 10.34 -7.43
C GLY A 65 -6.41 8.96 -8.06
N ASP A 66 -5.38 8.11 -8.12
CA ASP A 66 -5.50 6.74 -8.59
C ASP A 66 -6.38 5.88 -7.67
N SER A 67 -7.05 4.90 -8.24
CA SER A 67 -7.70 3.84 -7.48
C SER A 67 -6.69 2.75 -7.15
N VAL A 68 -6.50 2.48 -5.85
CA VAL A 68 -5.58 1.43 -5.37
C VAL A 68 -6.39 0.24 -4.89
N HIS A 69 -6.03 -0.94 -5.38
CA HIS A 69 -6.63 -2.21 -5.02
C HIS A 69 -5.54 -3.13 -4.47
N ILE A 70 -5.67 -3.54 -3.21
CA ILE A 70 -4.77 -4.49 -2.58
C ILE A 70 -5.51 -5.80 -2.38
N ASP A 71 -5.03 -6.88 -2.99
CA ASP A 71 -5.39 -8.25 -2.66
C ASP A 71 -4.37 -8.78 -1.66
N PHE A 72 -4.83 -9.04 -0.45
CA PHE A 72 -4.01 -9.54 0.64
C PHE A 72 -4.41 -10.99 0.96
N TRP A 73 -3.50 -11.92 0.74
CA TRP A 73 -3.67 -13.32 1.05
C TRP A 73 -2.89 -13.69 2.33
N ASN A 74 -3.59 -14.16 3.35
CA ASN A 74 -2.97 -14.60 4.59
C ASN A 74 -2.67 -16.11 4.57
N VAL A 75 -1.38 -16.49 4.43
CA VAL A 75 -0.94 -17.88 4.52
C VAL A 75 -0.32 -18.26 5.88
N SER A 76 -0.43 -17.37 6.86
CA SER A 76 0.12 -17.57 8.20
C SER A 76 -0.74 -18.50 9.03
N GLN A 77 -0.21 -19.64 9.46
CA GLN A 77 -0.94 -20.52 10.36
C GLN A 77 -1.13 -19.88 11.74
N LEU A 78 -2.33 -20.03 12.30
CA LEU A 78 -2.72 -19.58 13.65
C LEU A 78 -2.68 -18.08 13.90
N HIS A 79 -2.45 -17.27 12.86
CA HIS A 79 -2.39 -15.81 12.99
C HIS A 79 -3.31 -15.14 11.99
N ARG A 80 -4.14 -14.22 12.48
CA ARG A 80 -4.86 -13.27 11.64
C ARG A 80 -3.98 -12.09 11.34
N HIS A 81 -4.18 -11.48 10.18
CA HIS A 81 -3.43 -10.30 9.78
C HIS A 81 -4.34 -9.27 9.12
N THR A 82 -3.86 -8.04 9.04
CA THR A 82 -4.51 -6.94 8.31
C THR A 82 -3.49 -6.13 7.54
N ILE A 83 -3.98 -5.25 6.67
CA ILE A 83 -3.22 -4.14 6.09
C ILE A 83 -3.85 -2.84 6.60
N HIS A 84 -3.27 -2.24 7.64
CA HIS A 84 -3.65 -0.90 8.07
C HIS A 84 -2.87 0.13 7.28
N LEU A 85 -3.58 1.08 6.68
CA LEU A 85 -3.04 2.12 5.80
C LEU A 85 -2.72 3.37 6.62
N HIS A 86 -1.61 3.33 7.34
CA HIS A 86 -1.25 4.33 8.34
C HIS A 86 -0.98 5.70 7.72
N GLY A 87 -1.75 6.70 8.17
CA GLY A 87 -1.65 8.10 7.74
C GLY A 87 -2.41 8.44 6.45
N LEU A 88 -3.06 7.46 5.80
CA LEU A 88 -3.93 7.71 4.66
C LEU A 88 -5.38 7.95 5.10
N ASP A 89 -6.02 8.96 4.52
CA ASP A 89 -7.46 9.20 4.69
C ASP A 89 -8.25 8.22 3.82
N VAL A 90 -8.57 7.06 4.38
CA VAL A 90 -9.39 6.03 3.75
C VAL A 90 -10.69 5.86 4.52
N ASN A 91 -11.71 5.28 3.86
CA ASN A 91 -12.94 4.95 4.56
C ASN A 91 -12.70 3.83 5.59
N GLN A 92 -13.53 3.80 6.63
CA GLN A 92 -13.39 2.85 7.74
C GLN A 92 -13.35 1.39 7.30
N ALA A 93 -14.08 1.00 6.26
CA ALA A 93 -14.11 -0.38 5.77
C ALA A 93 -12.77 -0.85 5.20
N ASN A 94 -11.89 0.07 4.78
CA ASN A 94 -10.57 -0.20 4.22
C ASN A 94 -9.42 0.21 5.15
N ASP A 95 -9.71 0.60 6.40
CA ASP A 95 -8.69 1.09 7.33
C ASP A 95 -7.75 -0.02 7.85
N GLY A 96 -8.20 -1.26 7.88
CA GLY A 96 -7.42 -2.41 8.33
C GLY A 96 -7.21 -2.50 9.85
N VAL A 97 -7.93 -1.70 10.64
CA VAL A 97 -8.02 -1.88 12.09
C VAL A 97 -9.13 -2.91 12.38
N PRO A 98 -8.86 -4.07 13.00
CA PRO A 98 -9.80 -5.20 13.07
C PRO A 98 -11.16 -4.84 13.66
N MET A 99 -11.20 -3.96 14.68
CA MET A 99 -12.44 -3.55 15.34
C MET A 99 -13.28 -2.57 14.50
N LEU A 100 -12.69 -1.94 13.50
CA LEU A 100 -13.32 -0.91 12.65
C LEU A 100 -13.62 -1.44 11.25
N SER A 101 -12.79 -2.32 10.72
CA SER A 101 -12.94 -2.91 9.40
C SER A 101 -13.02 -4.44 9.47
N PHE A 102 -11.94 -5.15 9.16
CA PHE A 102 -11.87 -6.61 9.20
C PHE A 102 -10.44 -7.09 9.46
N ASP A 103 -10.30 -8.34 9.85
CA ASP A 103 -9.05 -9.08 9.80
C ASP A 103 -9.18 -10.27 8.84
N VAL A 104 -8.05 -10.79 8.37
CA VAL A 104 -7.98 -11.88 7.40
C VAL A 104 -7.46 -13.13 8.10
N ASP A 105 -8.26 -14.18 8.08
CA ASP A 105 -7.92 -15.46 8.70
C ASP A 105 -6.95 -16.28 7.83
N HIS A 106 -6.46 -17.41 8.35
CA HIS A 106 -5.58 -18.32 7.63
C HIS A 106 -6.21 -18.82 6.32
N MET A 107 -5.47 -18.72 5.22
CA MET A 107 -5.85 -19.08 3.84
C MET A 107 -6.96 -18.23 3.22
N ASP A 108 -7.40 -17.17 3.91
CA ASP A 108 -8.36 -16.22 3.38
C ASP A 108 -7.70 -15.03 2.70
N HIS A 109 -8.50 -14.32 1.90
CA HIS A 109 -8.15 -13.08 1.24
C HIS A 109 -8.88 -11.89 1.87
N GLY A 110 -8.17 -10.77 1.97
CA GLY A 110 -8.73 -9.47 2.30
C GLY A 110 -8.50 -8.49 1.16
N TRP A 111 -9.54 -7.75 0.77
CA TRP A 111 -9.46 -6.77 -0.31
C TRP A 111 -9.62 -5.37 0.23
N TYR A 112 -8.63 -4.51 -0.05
CA TYR A 112 -8.63 -3.10 0.32
C TYR A 112 -8.74 -2.27 -0.95
N HIS A 113 -9.69 -1.33 -0.96
CA HIS A 113 -9.95 -0.46 -2.11
C HIS A 113 -10.05 0.98 -1.64
N PHE A 114 -9.16 1.82 -2.12
CA PHE A 114 -9.19 3.24 -1.79
C PHE A 114 -8.73 4.09 -2.96
N LYS A 115 -9.10 5.36 -2.90
CA LYS A 115 -8.57 6.36 -3.80
C LYS A 115 -7.39 7.03 -3.12
N ALA A 116 -6.24 7.11 -3.78
CA ALA A 116 -5.04 7.75 -3.24
C ALA A 116 -5.33 9.24 -2.93
N PRO A 117 -5.44 9.65 -1.65
CA PRO A 117 -6.07 10.93 -1.32
C PRO A 117 -5.14 12.11 -1.56
N HIS A 118 -3.92 12.07 -1.06
CA HIS A 118 -2.93 13.13 -1.18
C HIS A 118 -1.52 12.58 -1.31
N ALA A 119 -0.65 13.35 -1.96
CA ALA A 119 0.74 12.97 -2.17
C ALA A 119 1.50 12.91 -0.83
N GLY A 120 2.42 11.97 -0.72
CA GLY A 120 3.23 11.79 0.47
C GLY A 120 3.85 10.41 0.59
N THR A 121 4.60 10.21 1.67
CA THR A 121 5.18 8.93 2.06
C THR A 121 4.47 8.43 3.30
N TYR A 122 3.92 7.23 3.22
CA TYR A 122 3.09 6.60 4.24
C TYR A 122 3.60 5.20 4.55
N LEU A 123 2.94 4.55 5.50
CA LEU A 123 3.27 3.20 5.95
C LEU A 123 2.03 2.31 5.88
N TYR A 124 2.16 1.09 5.42
CA TYR A 124 1.19 0.04 5.72
C TYR A 124 1.76 -0.96 6.71
N HIS A 125 0.92 -1.52 7.58
CA HIS A 125 1.37 -2.51 8.55
C HIS A 125 0.23 -3.39 9.06
N CYS A 126 0.58 -4.53 9.68
CA CYS A 126 -0.40 -5.36 10.36
C CYS A 126 -0.88 -4.68 11.65
N HIS A 127 -2.19 -4.69 11.89
CA HIS A 127 -2.80 -4.13 13.10
C HIS A 127 -3.36 -5.20 14.07
N VAL A 128 -3.25 -6.49 13.72
CA VAL A 128 -3.51 -7.59 14.64
C VAL A 128 -2.26 -7.88 15.44
N GLY A 129 -2.34 -7.84 16.77
CA GLY A 129 -1.18 -8.04 17.64
C GLY A 129 -0.02 -7.09 17.31
N SER A 130 -0.33 -5.82 17.08
CA SER A 130 0.52 -4.82 16.44
C SER A 130 1.95 -4.79 16.96
N THR A 131 2.14 -4.84 18.29
CA THR A 131 3.48 -4.78 18.90
C THR A 131 4.39 -5.91 18.39
N LEU A 132 3.90 -7.14 18.40
CA LEU A 132 4.69 -8.30 17.96
C LEU A 132 4.87 -8.28 16.44
N HIS A 133 3.78 -8.09 15.69
CA HIS A 133 3.82 -8.22 14.23
C HIS A 133 4.66 -7.11 13.58
N LEU A 134 4.59 -5.87 14.08
CA LEU A 134 5.45 -4.79 13.59
C LEU A 134 6.92 -5.04 13.91
N GLN A 135 7.24 -5.38 15.16
CA GLN A 135 8.64 -5.67 15.54
C GLN A 135 9.22 -6.84 14.75
N ALA A 136 8.38 -7.83 14.42
CA ALA A 136 8.80 -8.96 13.60
C ALA A 136 8.97 -8.65 12.12
N GLY A 137 8.47 -7.47 11.62
CA GLY A 137 8.71 -7.01 10.25
C GLY A 137 7.45 -6.82 9.36
N MET A 138 6.23 -6.90 9.91
CA MET A 138 5.01 -6.75 9.12
C MET A 138 4.67 -5.28 8.87
N TYR A 139 5.49 -4.61 8.10
CA TYR A 139 5.29 -3.23 7.62
C TYR A 139 5.95 -3.01 6.27
N GLY A 140 5.49 -2.01 5.53
CA GLY A 140 6.09 -1.58 4.27
C GLY A 140 5.70 -0.17 3.88
N PRO A 141 6.44 0.47 2.97
CA PRO A 141 6.19 1.85 2.55
C PRO A 141 5.07 1.96 1.53
N ILE A 142 4.38 3.12 1.57
CA ILE A 142 3.47 3.58 0.52
C ILE A 142 3.95 4.94 0.05
N ILE A 143 4.07 5.13 -1.25
CA ILE A 143 4.39 6.41 -1.87
C ILE A 143 3.25 6.83 -2.78
N ILE A 144 2.62 7.96 -2.47
CA ILE A 144 1.65 8.60 -3.34
C ILE A 144 2.33 9.78 -4.03
N ARG A 145 2.50 9.67 -5.35
CA ARG A 145 3.09 10.72 -6.17
C ARG A 145 2.10 11.84 -6.42
N PRO A 146 2.52 13.11 -6.42
CA PRO A 146 1.64 14.22 -6.76
C PRO A 146 1.15 14.11 -8.21
N SER A 147 -0.09 14.50 -8.45
CA SER A 147 -0.74 14.38 -9.77
C SER A 147 -0.19 15.36 -10.82
N ASP A 148 0.47 16.42 -10.40
CA ASP A 148 1.11 17.42 -11.27
C ASP A 148 2.54 17.02 -11.71
N GLY A 149 3.02 15.84 -11.27
CA GLY A 149 4.36 15.35 -11.55
C GLY A 149 5.47 16.11 -10.80
N SER A 150 5.10 17.01 -9.87
CA SER A 150 6.09 17.69 -9.03
C SER A 150 6.82 16.66 -8.15
N ASN A 151 8.10 16.85 -8.01
CA ASN A 151 8.93 16.07 -7.08
C ASN A 151 9.76 17.06 -6.27
N THR A 152 9.05 17.98 -5.62
CA THR A 152 9.70 18.97 -4.77
C THR A 152 10.18 18.28 -3.50
N THR A 153 11.48 18.35 -3.25
CA THR A 153 12.02 18.05 -1.93
C THR A 153 11.52 19.10 -0.96
N TRP A 154 11.13 18.66 0.25
CA TRP A 154 10.86 19.61 1.32
C TRP A 154 12.10 20.48 1.55
N ASP A 155 11.96 21.80 1.39
CA ASP A 155 13.05 22.77 1.50
C ASP A 155 13.31 23.25 2.93
N GLY A 156 12.61 22.69 3.91
CA GLY A 156 12.82 22.98 5.32
C GLY A 156 12.28 24.34 5.78
N GLY A 157 11.42 24.96 4.95
CA GLY A 157 10.76 26.23 5.26
C GLY A 157 9.83 26.21 6.46
#